data_2b02c412c4c1c73250e521f8bfc33879
#
_entry.id   2b02c412c4c1c73250e521f8bfc33879
#
_cell.length_a   1.000
_cell.length_b   1.000
_cell.length_c   1.000
_cell.angle_alpha   90.00
_cell.angle_beta   90.00
_cell.angle_gamma   90.00
#
_symmetry.space_group_name_H-M   'P 1'
#
loop_
_entity.id
_entity.type
_entity.pdbx_description
1 polymer ?
#
loop_
_entity_poly.entity_id
_entity_poly.type
_entity_poly.pdbx_seq_one_letter_code
_entity_poly.pdbx_strand_id
1 'polypeptide(L)'
;VNLSYRQQVARNHTATHLMHKALQVVLGESAKQAGSLVNAQGLRFDFSYPKAMIKEQLEKVEQIVNEKILENIPVVTHDKVEIEKAKNMGAMAMFGEKYDEHVRVLQVDNFSLELCGGTHVQASGEIGTFKIISEGSVTSGVRRIEAITGTKVLEYIKGINETMTQASNELKCSRNEIVAKITALKDKIKSQEQSVTALQSKLAQNKLSDLLANSTQVKDIQIVIENLNEISVSELEILCDK
;
A
#
# COMPACT_ATOMS: atom_id res chain seq x y z
N VAL A 1 -16.67 -23.68 -19.54
CA VAL A 1 -15.72 -22.86 -18.73
C VAL A 1 -15.65 -21.46 -19.34
N ASN A 2 -15.77 -20.41 -18.52
CA ASN A 2 -15.58 -19.04 -18.98
C ASN A 2 -14.09 -18.83 -19.32
N LEU A 3 -13.77 -18.67 -20.62
CA LEU A 3 -12.40 -18.58 -21.12
C LEU A 3 -11.67 -17.35 -20.58
N SER A 4 -12.35 -16.19 -20.52
CA SER A 4 -11.76 -14.94 -20.01
C SER A 4 -11.37 -15.08 -18.54
N TYR A 5 -12.25 -15.65 -17.72
CA TYR A 5 -11.97 -15.95 -16.31
C TYR A 5 -10.78 -16.91 -16.17
N ARG A 6 -10.77 -18.00 -16.95
CA ARG A 6 -9.68 -18.98 -16.94
C ARG A 6 -8.33 -18.36 -17.33
N GLN A 7 -8.31 -17.51 -18.36
CA GLN A 7 -7.10 -16.80 -18.79
C GLN A 7 -6.57 -15.88 -17.71
N GLN A 8 -7.46 -15.12 -17.03
CA GLN A 8 -7.04 -14.24 -15.95
C GLN A 8 -6.46 -15.03 -14.75
N VAL A 9 -7.05 -16.16 -14.38
CA VAL A 9 -6.49 -17.06 -13.36
C VAL A 9 -5.13 -17.61 -13.81
N ALA A 10 -4.98 -18.02 -15.07
CA ALA A 10 -3.70 -18.51 -15.61
C ALA A 10 -2.58 -17.45 -15.52
N ARG A 11 -2.89 -16.19 -15.85
CA ARG A 11 -1.95 -15.06 -15.72
C ARG A 11 -1.49 -14.88 -14.29
N ASN A 12 -2.44 -14.79 -13.36
CA ASN A 12 -2.13 -14.61 -11.94
C ASN A 12 -1.35 -15.81 -11.39
N HIS A 13 -1.67 -17.02 -11.82
CA HIS A 13 -0.99 -18.23 -11.34
C HIS A 13 0.46 -18.31 -11.84
N THR A 14 0.69 -18.05 -13.12
CA THR A 14 2.07 -18.01 -13.64
C THR A 14 2.88 -16.87 -13.01
N ALA A 15 2.26 -15.69 -12.83
CA ALA A 15 2.90 -14.58 -12.13
C ALA A 15 3.27 -14.92 -10.68
N THR A 16 2.50 -15.79 -10.00
CA THR A 16 2.83 -16.26 -8.65
C THR A 16 4.17 -17.00 -8.63
N HIS A 17 4.43 -17.86 -9.59
CA HIS A 17 5.70 -18.59 -9.70
C HIS A 17 6.87 -17.65 -10.02
N LEU A 18 6.69 -16.71 -10.96
CA LEU A 18 7.71 -15.70 -11.25
C LEU A 18 8.03 -14.84 -10.02
N MET A 19 6.99 -14.42 -9.29
CA MET A 19 7.14 -13.62 -8.08
C MET A 19 7.81 -14.42 -6.96
N HIS A 20 7.46 -15.69 -6.75
CA HIS A 20 8.11 -16.55 -5.77
C HIS A 20 9.61 -16.64 -6.01
N LYS A 21 10.02 -16.89 -7.25
CA LYS A 21 11.44 -16.90 -7.60
C LYS A 21 12.10 -15.53 -7.44
N ALA A 22 11.43 -14.45 -7.83
CA ALA A 22 11.92 -13.09 -7.63
C ALA A 22 12.12 -12.76 -6.15
N LEU A 23 11.21 -13.20 -5.26
CA LEU A 23 11.37 -13.07 -3.81
C LEU A 23 12.62 -13.80 -3.32
N GLN A 24 12.88 -15.01 -3.81
CA GLN A 24 14.10 -15.74 -3.45
C GLN A 24 15.37 -15.04 -3.94
N VAL A 25 15.36 -14.46 -5.13
CA VAL A 25 16.48 -13.67 -5.65
C VAL A 25 16.77 -12.45 -4.79
N VAL A 26 15.74 -11.77 -4.29
CA VAL A 26 15.87 -10.51 -3.53
C VAL A 26 16.09 -10.74 -2.05
N LEU A 27 15.44 -11.75 -1.46
CA LEU A 27 15.42 -11.99 -0.01
C LEU A 27 16.23 -13.21 0.43
N GLY A 28 16.64 -14.04 -0.54
CA GLY A 28 17.29 -15.32 -0.30
C GLY A 28 16.35 -16.52 -0.35
N GLU A 29 16.91 -17.71 -0.44
CA GLU A 29 16.17 -18.98 -0.60
C GLU A 29 15.26 -19.35 0.61
N SER A 30 15.42 -18.65 1.73
CA SER A 30 14.55 -18.79 2.90
C SER A 30 13.14 -18.22 2.70
N ALA A 31 12.93 -17.39 1.67
CA ALA A 31 11.61 -16.89 1.29
C ALA A 31 10.77 -18.00 0.63
N LYS A 32 10.30 -18.95 1.44
CA LYS A 32 9.52 -20.10 1.01
C LYS A 32 8.02 -19.82 1.12
N GLN A 33 7.24 -20.40 0.21
CA GLN A 33 5.78 -20.31 0.26
C GLN A 33 5.24 -20.91 1.57
N ALA A 34 4.40 -20.15 2.26
CA ALA A 34 3.61 -20.56 3.41
C ALA A 34 2.14 -20.74 3.07
N GLY A 35 1.66 -20.09 2.01
CA GLY A 35 0.31 -20.21 1.47
C GLY A 35 0.13 -19.39 0.21
N SER A 36 -0.89 -19.70 -0.59
CA SER A 36 -1.25 -18.90 -1.75
C SER A 36 -2.74 -18.98 -2.07
N LEU A 37 -3.25 -17.94 -2.70
CA LEU A 37 -4.59 -17.89 -3.27
C LEU A 37 -4.52 -17.19 -4.62
N VAL A 38 -5.04 -17.85 -5.66
CA VAL A 38 -5.07 -17.32 -7.02
C VAL A 38 -6.50 -17.35 -7.54
N ASN A 39 -6.98 -16.22 -8.03
CA ASN A 39 -8.28 -16.10 -8.69
C ASN A 39 -8.20 -15.07 -9.84
N ALA A 40 -9.32 -14.75 -10.48
CA ALA A 40 -9.35 -13.80 -11.59
C ALA A 40 -9.14 -12.32 -11.15
N GLN A 41 -9.27 -12.00 -9.87
CA GLN A 41 -9.09 -10.63 -9.38
C GLN A 41 -7.62 -10.32 -9.08
N GLY A 42 -6.85 -11.34 -8.69
CA GLY A 42 -5.45 -11.17 -8.34
C GLY A 42 -4.85 -12.45 -7.74
N LEU A 43 -3.69 -12.29 -7.18
CA LEU A 43 -2.98 -13.32 -6.44
C LEU A 43 -2.63 -12.81 -5.04
N ARG A 44 -2.57 -13.74 -4.10
CA ARG A 44 -2.10 -13.55 -2.74
C ARG A 44 -1.05 -14.61 -2.44
N PHE A 45 0.07 -14.20 -1.92
CA PHE A 45 1.18 -15.10 -1.64
C PHE A 45 1.74 -14.83 -0.24
N ASP A 46 1.69 -15.86 0.60
CA ASP A 46 2.22 -15.84 1.96
C ASP A 46 3.58 -16.55 1.94
N PHE A 47 4.60 -15.94 2.52
CA PHE A 47 5.96 -16.48 2.49
C PHE A 47 6.71 -16.23 3.80
N SER A 48 7.68 -17.09 4.08
CA SER A 48 8.53 -16.99 5.27
C SER A 48 9.50 -15.82 5.12
N TYR A 49 9.35 -14.80 5.97
CA TYR A 49 10.31 -13.70 6.07
C TYR A 49 10.12 -12.98 7.42
N PRO A 50 11.20 -12.71 8.19
CA PRO A 50 11.08 -12.23 9.56
C PRO A 50 10.83 -10.73 9.70
N LYS A 51 10.99 -9.96 8.62
CA LYS A 51 10.91 -8.48 8.64
C LYS A 51 9.92 -7.99 7.58
N ALA A 52 9.45 -6.74 7.74
CA ALA A 52 8.75 -6.05 6.67
C ALA A 52 9.71 -5.82 5.48
N MET A 53 9.21 -5.98 4.27
CA MET A 53 9.98 -5.62 3.09
C MET A 53 10.11 -4.10 2.98
N ILE A 54 11.30 -3.64 2.66
CA ILE A 54 11.50 -2.22 2.32
C ILE A 54 11.04 -1.95 0.89
N LYS A 55 10.79 -0.69 0.60
CA LYS A 55 10.26 -0.25 -0.71
C LYS A 55 11.14 -0.72 -1.87
N GLU A 56 12.45 -0.61 -1.72
CA GLU A 56 13.42 -0.99 -2.73
C GLU A 56 13.39 -2.50 -3.05
N GLN A 57 13.10 -3.34 -2.05
CA GLN A 57 12.96 -4.78 -2.24
C GLN A 57 11.67 -5.10 -3.01
N LEU A 58 10.55 -4.44 -2.68
CA LEU A 58 9.29 -4.60 -3.41
C LEU A 58 9.41 -4.14 -4.86
N GLU A 59 10.02 -2.98 -5.09
CA GLU A 59 10.28 -2.47 -6.43
C GLU A 59 11.18 -3.41 -7.24
N LYS A 60 12.20 -4.02 -6.60
CA LYS A 60 13.09 -4.97 -7.27
C LYS A 60 12.40 -6.28 -7.63
N VAL A 61 11.55 -6.82 -6.75
CA VAL A 61 10.72 -7.99 -7.05
C VAL A 61 9.79 -7.70 -8.24
N GLU A 62 9.07 -6.58 -8.19
CA GLU A 62 8.16 -6.16 -9.26
C GLU A 62 8.91 -5.97 -10.60
N GLN A 63 10.09 -5.36 -10.55
CA GLN A 63 10.96 -5.20 -11.72
C GLN A 63 11.35 -6.54 -12.32
N ILE A 64 11.87 -7.48 -11.53
CA ILE A 64 12.30 -8.80 -12.01
C ILE A 64 11.14 -9.54 -12.66
N VAL A 65 9.96 -9.53 -12.04
CA VAL A 65 8.78 -10.21 -12.62
C VAL A 65 8.39 -9.59 -13.96
N ASN A 66 8.35 -8.25 -14.05
CA ASN A 66 8.00 -7.58 -15.30
C ASN A 66 9.07 -7.76 -16.38
N GLU A 67 10.35 -7.81 -16.04
CA GLU A 67 11.43 -8.16 -16.97
C GLU A 67 11.18 -9.55 -17.57
N LYS A 68 10.86 -10.56 -16.74
CA LYS A 68 10.56 -11.92 -17.20
C LYS A 68 9.26 -12.01 -18.03
N ILE A 69 8.31 -11.15 -17.79
CA ILE A 69 7.12 -11.00 -18.63
C ILE A 69 7.49 -10.44 -20.00
N LEU A 70 8.33 -9.40 -20.05
CA LEU A 70 8.76 -8.75 -21.30
C LEU A 70 9.66 -9.64 -22.15
N GLU A 71 10.43 -10.54 -21.54
CA GLU A 71 11.24 -11.55 -22.25
C GLU A 71 10.37 -12.56 -23.05
N ASN A 72 9.06 -12.63 -22.76
CA ASN A 72 8.09 -13.53 -23.41
C ASN A 72 8.56 -14.99 -23.46
N ILE A 73 9.01 -15.50 -22.33
CA ILE A 73 9.59 -16.84 -22.16
C ILE A 73 8.50 -17.92 -22.31
N PRO A 74 8.73 -18.99 -23.07
CA PRO A 74 7.83 -20.14 -23.11
C PRO A 74 7.63 -20.75 -21.72
N VAL A 75 6.37 -21.02 -21.36
CA VAL A 75 5.99 -21.71 -20.13
C VAL A 75 5.75 -23.19 -20.49
N VAL A 76 6.69 -24.04 -20.12
CA VAL A 76 6.67 -25.46 -20.47
C VAL A 76 6.11 -26.27 -19.30
N THR A 77 5.22 -27.20 -19.64
CA THR A 77 4.66 -28.14 -18.68
C THR A 77 5.16 -29.55 -19.00
N HIS A 78 5.77 -30.17 -18.02
CA HIS A 78 6.18 -31.58 -18.09
C HIS A 78 5.17 -32.40 -17.27
N ASP A 79 4.34 -33.17 -17.97
CA ASP A 79 3.33 -34.02 -17.33
C ASP A 79 3.94 -35.40 -16.98
N LYS A 80 3.44 -36.01 -15.89
CA LYS A 80 3.77 -37.38 -15.45
C LYS A 80 5.29 -37.59 -15.26
N VAL A 81 5.97 -36.63 -14.66
CA VAL A 81 7.37 -36.76 -14.26
C VAL A 81 7.43 -37.52 -12.93
N GLU A 82 8.28 -38.56 -12.82
CA GLU A 82 8.55 -39.17 -11.53
C GLU A 82 9.07 -38.18 -10.51
N ILE A 83 8.54 -38.25 -9.27
CA ILE A 83 8.85 -37.27 -8.22
C ILE A 83 10.36 -37.15 -7.96
N GLU A 84 11.10 -38.24 -7.96
CA GLU A 84 12.54 -38.24 -7.76
C GLU A 84 13.27 -37.60 -8.96
N LYS A 85 12.80 -37.82 -10.18
CA LYS A 85 13.33 -37.16 -11.37
C LYS A 85 13.07 -35.65 -11.33
N ALA A 86 11.87 -35.24 -10.92
CA ALA A 86 11.52 -33.82 -10.75
C ALA A 86 12.42 -33.12 -9.71
N LYS A 87 12.68 -33.77 -8.58
CA LYS A 87 13.63 -33.28 -7.57
C LYS A 87 15.05 -33.15 -8.12
N ASN A 88 15.53 -34.15 -8.88
CA ASN A 88 16.84 -34.14 -9.51
C ASN A 88 16.98 -33.03 -10.57
N MET A 89 15.88 -32.62 -11.22
CA MET A 89 15.83 -31.48 -12.10
C MET A 89 15.92 -30.13 -11.32
N GLY A 90 15.82 -30.16 -9.99
CA GLY A 90 15.79 -28.99 -9.16
C GLY A 90 14.40 -28.37 -9.00
N ALA A 91 13.34 -29.15 -9.32
CA ALA A 91 11.98 -28.64 -9.18
C ALA A 91 11.62 -28.40 -7.70
N MET A 92 11.13 -27.20 -7.41
CA MET A 92 10.73 -26.79 -6.08
C MET A 92 9.38 -27.39 -5.73
N ALA A 93 9.31 -28.09 -4.59
CA ALA A 93 8.09 -28.64 -4.02
C ALA A 93 7.55 -27.73 -2.93
N MET A 94 6.24 -27.56 -2.86
CA MET A 94 5.61 -26.82 -1.76
C MET A 94 5.75 -27.57 -0.44
N PHE A 95 6.05 -26.82 0.62
CA PHE A 95 6.24 -27.42 1.95
C PHE A 95 4.90 -27.97 2.49
N GLY A 96 4.93 -29.24 2.95
CA GLY A 96 3.77 -29.87 3.60
C GLY A 96 2.76 -30.53 2.66
N GLU A 97 2.93 -30.44 1.35
CA GLU A 97 2.11 -31.19 0.39
C GLU A 97 2.59 -32.64 0.22
N LYS A 98 1.62 -33.56 0.09
CA LYS A 98 1.89 -34.93 -0.30
C LYS A 98 1.76 -35.02 -1.81
N TYR A 99 2.80 -35.50 -2.46
CA TYR A 99 2.81 -35.68 -3.91
C TYR A 99 2.67 -37.15 -4.26
N ASP A 100 1.97 -37.42 -5.35
CA ASP A 100 1.91 -38.72 -5.95
C ASP A 100 3.28 -39.15 -6.53
N GLU A 101 3.42 -40.40 -6.93
CA GLU A 101 4.62 -40.94 -7.61
C GLU A 101 4.97 -40.16 -8.89
N HIS A 102 3.94 -39.65 -9.58
CA HIS A 102 4.06 -38.85 -10.77
C HIS A 102 3.50 -37.43 -10.55
N VAL A 103 4.28 -36.45 -10.88
CA VAL A 103 3.94 -35.02 -10.68
C VAL A 103 3.98 -34.26 -12.00
N ARG A 104 3.36 -33.08 -11.97
CA ARG A 104 3.46 -32.11 -13.05
C ARG A 104 4.46 -31.04 -12.67
N VAL A 105 5.43 -30.76 -13.56
CA VAL A 105 6.46 -29.75 -13.38
C VAL A 105 6.19 -28.59 -14.32
N LEU A 106 6.15 -27.40 -13.79
CA LEU A 106 6.07 -26.15 -14.54
C LEU A 106 7.46 -25.54 -14.64
N GLN A 107 7.89 -25.23 -15.85
CA GLN A 107 9.19 -24.64 -16.15
C GLN A 107 9.03 -23.33 -16.90
N VAL A 108 9.69 -22.27 -16.41
CA VAL A 108 9.84 -20.99 -17.10
C VAL A 108 11.33 -20.75 -17.28
N ASP A 109 11.83 -21.23 -18.41
CA ASP A 109 13.28 -21.28 -18.74
C ASP A 109 14.11 -21.83 -17.55
N ASN A 110 15.25 -21.24 -17.29
CA ASN A 110 16.10 -21.54 -16.12
C ASN A 110 15.74 -20.67 -14.90
N PHE A 111 14.69 -19.86 -15.00
CA PHE A 111 14.31 -18.92 -13.93
C PHE A 111 13.45 -19.56 -12.85
N SER A 112 12.40 -20.30 -13.21
CA SER A 112 11.50 -20.96 -12.26
C SER A 112 11.20 -22.39 -12.70
N LEU A 113 11.30 -23.32 -11.76
CA LEU A 113 10.99 -24.73 -11.93
C LEU A 113 10.28 -25.23 -10.68
N GLU A 114 8.97 -25.49 -10.79
CA GLU A 114 8.12 -25.79 -9.63
C GLU A 114 7.15 -26.92 -9.91
N LEU A 115 6.80 -27.69 -8.87
CA LEU A 115 5.73 -28.68 -8.92
C LEU A 115 4.39 -27.96 -8.89
N CYS A 116 3.62 -28.03 -9.99
CA CYS A 116 2.33 -27.34 -10.07
C CYS A 116 1.34 -28.01 -11.02
N GLY A 117 0.18 -28.42 -10.48
CA GLY A 117 -0.95 -28.98 -11.23
C GLY A 117 -1.92 -27.95 -11.83
N GLY A 118 -1.67 -26.65 -11.66
CA GLY A 118 -2.60 -25.57 -11.99
C GLY A 118 -2.68 -25.20 -13.47
N THR A 119 -3.45 -24.15 -13.75
CA THR A 119 -3.59 -23.60 -15.10
C THR A 119 -2.65 -22.43 -15.30
N HIS A 120 -1.88 -22.45 -16.38
CA HIS A 120 -0.86 -21.46 -16.70
C HIS A 120 -1.01 -20.89 -18.10
N VAL A 121 -0.37 -19.77 -18.37
CA VAL A 121 -0.20 -19.20 -19.69
C VAL A 121 0.80 -20.03 -20.52
N GLN A 122 0.81 -19.86 -21.84
CA GLN A 122 1.76 -20.57 -22.71
C GLN A 122 3.13 -19.86 -22.81
N ALA A 123 3.12 -18.53 -22.62
CA ALA A 123 4.31 -17.73 -22.57
C ALA A 123 4.18 -16.61 -21.51
N SER A 124 5.28 -16.18 -20.89
CA SER A 124 5.26 -15.19 -19.83
C SER A 124 4.67 -13.85 -20.28
N GLY A 125 4.82 -13.49 -21.55
CA GLY A 125 4.24 -12.27 -22.13
C GLY A 125 2.70 -12.21 -22.07
N GLU A 126 2.02 -13.35 -22.04
CA GLU A 126 0.56 -13.41 -21.89
C GLU A 126 0.06 -12.91 -20.52
N ILE A 127 0.94 -12.85 -19.51
CA ILE A 127 0.63 -12.26 -18.21
C ILE A 127 0.27 -10.78 -18.37
N GLY A 128 0.92 -10.10 -19.29
CA GLY A 128 0.81 -8.66 -19.52
C GLY A 128 1.67 -7.88 -18.54
N THR A 129 1.09 -7.11 -17.65
CA THR A 129 1.82 -6.35 -16.62
C THR A 129 1.54 -6.95 -15.24
N PHE A 130 2.54 -6.94 -14.37
CA PHE A 130 2.44 -7.35 -12.96
C PHE A 130 2.59 -6.14 -12.04
N LYS A 131 1.75 -6.04 -11.01
CA LYS A 131 1.81 -4.97 -10.02
C LYS A 131 1.57 -5.50 -8.61
N ILE A 132 2.49 -5.22 -7.68
CA ILE A 132 2.29 -5.43 -6.24
C ILE A 132 1.36 -4.33 -5.72
N ILE A 133 0.30 -4.71 -5.03
CA ILE A 133 -0.69 -3.81 -4.43
C ILE A 133 -0.41 -3.58 -2.95
N SER A 134 -0.08 -4.65 -2.23
CA SER A 134 0.17 -4.57 -0.80
C SER A 134 1.23 -5.57 -0.35
N GLU A 135 1.90 -5.24 0.75
CA GLU A 135 2.75 -6.15 1.52
C GLU A 135 2.43 -5.95 2.99
N GLY A 136 2.29 -7.05 3.74
CA GLY A 136 1.93 -6.97 5.15
C GLY A 136 2.27 -8.22 5.95
N SER A 137 2.13 -8.14 7.27
CA SER A 137 2.31 -9.29 8.17
C SER A 137 1.03 -10.12 8.25
N VAL A 138 1.18 -11.44 8.26
CA VAL A 138 0.08 -12.38 8.53
C VAL A 138 0.21 -12.92 9.96
N THR A 139 1.40 -13.38 10.31
CA THR A 139 1.77 -13.87 11.63
C THR A 139 3.28 -13.69 11.82
N SER A 140 3.79 -14.00 12.99
CA SER A 140 5.23 -13.92 13.24
C SER A 140 6.02 -14.76 12.23
N GLY A 141 6.95 -14.12 11.53
CA GLY A 141 7.81 -14.76 10.53
C GLY A 141 7.13 -15.06 9.18
N VAL A 142 5.86 -14.66 8.95
CA VAL A 142 5.16 -14.85 7.69
C VAL A 142 4.66 -13.49 7.15
N ARG A 143 5.05 -13.19 5.91
CA ARG A 143 4.65 -12.00 5.17
C ARG A 143 3.69 -12.37 4.05
N ARG A 144 2.85 -11.43 3.66
CA ARG A 144 1.87 -11.56 2.58
C ARG A 144 2.11 -10.48 1.54
N ILE A 145 2.13 -10.90 0.27
CA ILE A 145 2.04 -10.00 -0.88
C ILE A 145 0.71 -10.23 -1.59
N GLU A 146 0.04 -9.16 -1.94
CA GLU A 146 -1.09 -9.17 -2.87
C GLU A 146 -0.67 -8.46 -4.16
N ALA A 147 -0.99 -9.07 -5.29
CA ALA A 147 -0.62 -8.54 -6.59
C ALA A 147 -1.70 -8.82 -7.64
N ILE A 148 -1.65 -8.08 -8.72
CA ILE A 148 -2.57 -8.16 -9.86
C ILE A 148 -1.79 -8.22 -11.17
N THR A 149 -2.45 -8.74 -12.22
CA THR A 149 -1.86 -8.85 -13.57
C THR A 149 -2.79 -8.34 -14.67
N GLY A 150 -2.22 -8.12 -15.85
CA GLY A 150 -2.96 -7.86 -17.09
C GLY A 150 -3.90 -6.66 -16.99
N THR A 151 -5.15 -6.86 -17.39
CA THR A 151 -6.16 -5.79 -17.42
C THR A 151 -6.45 -5.18 -16.06
N LYS A 152 -6.28 -5.93 -14.96
CA LYS A 152 -6.47 -5.40 -13.61
C LYS A 152 -5.45 -4.33 -13.23
N VAL A 153 -4.23 -4.42 -13.76
CA VAL A 153 -3.23 -3.36 -13.61
C VAL A 153 -3.67 -2.08 -14.33
N LEU A 154 -4.26 -2.20 -15.53
CA LEU A 154 -4.78 -1.05 -16.27
C LEU A 154 -5.95 -0.39 -15.54
N GLU A 155 -6.88 -1.18 -14.99
CA GLU A 155 -7.98 -0.68 -14.14
C GLU A 155 -7.43 0.07 -12.90
N TYR A 156 -6.43 -0.48 -12.24
CA TYR A 156 -5.76 0.13 -11.08
C TYR A 156 -5.09 1.48 -11.43
N ILE A 157 -4.34 1.52 -12.54
CA ILE A 157 -3.71 2.76 -13.03
C ILE A 157 -4.77 3.80 -13.39
N LYS A 158 -5.88 3.39 -14.02
CA LYS A 158 -7.01 4.28 -14.33
C LYS A 158 -7.58 4.91 -13.06
N GLY A 159 -7.83 4.11 -12.01
CA GLY A 159 -8.33 4.62 -10.73
C GLY A 159 -7.39 5.64 -10.08
N ILE A 160 -6.07 5.37 -10.08
CA ILE A 160 -5.07 6.33 -9.59
C ILE A 160 -5.13 7.63 -10.39
N ASN A 161 -5.19 7.53 -11.73
CA ASN A 161 -5.26 8.71 -12.60
C ASN A 161 -6.53 9.54 -12.37
N GLU A 162 -7.66 8.90 -12.14
CA GLU A 162 -8.93 9.58 -11.82
C GLU A 162 -8.81 10.32 -10.48
N THR A 163 -8.29 9.68 -9.44
CA THR A 163 -8.05 10.30 -8.13
C THR A 163 -7.10 11.51 -8.23
N MET A 164 -6.01 11.36 -8.96
CA MET A 164 -5.06 12.46 -9.19
C MET A 164 -5.68 13.63 -9.95
N THR A 165 -6.56 13.34 -10.91
CA THR A 165 -7.31 14.37 -11.66
C THR A 165 -8.28 15.10 -10.74
N GLN A 166 -9.01 14.38 -9.90
CA GLN A 166 -9.91 14.99 -8.92
C GLN A 166 -9.16 15.90 -7.95
N ALA A 167 -8.05 15.41 -7.36
CA ALA A 167 -7.22 16.21 -6.47
C ALA A 167 -6.67 17.47 -7.15
N SER A 168 -6.24 17.37 -8.41
CA SER A 168 -5.77 18.49 -9.23
C SER A 168 -6.87 19.54 -9.44
N ASN A 169 -8.08 19.11 -9.74
CA ASN A 169 -9.23 19.99 -9.94
C ASN A 169 -9.64 20.70 -8.64
N GLU A 170 -9.74 19.97 -7.52
CA GLU A 170 -10.07 20.55 -6.21
C GLU A 170 -9.05 21.61 -5.76
N LEU A 171 -7.77 21.32 -5.96
CA LEU A 171 -6.69 22.24 -5.60
C LEU A 171 -6.44 23.33 -6.64
N LYS A 172 -7.10 23.28 -7.81
CA LYS A 172 -6.93 24.20 -8.94
C LYS A 172 -5.45 24.37 -9.31
N CYS A 173 -4.75 23.25 -9.50
CA CYS A 173 -3.34 23.21 -9.87
C CYS A 173 -3.05 22.03 -10.81
N SER A 174 -1.89 21.99 -11.43
CA SER A 174 -1.43 20.84 -12.21
C SER A 174 -1.11 19.65 -11.29
N ARG A 175 -1.09 18.43 -11.85
CA ARG A 175 -0.78 17.20 -11.09
C ARG A 175 0.58 17.28 -10.37
N ASN A 176 1.57 17.88 -11.00
CA ASN A 176 2.93 18.00 -10.44
C ASN A 176 3.00 19.01 -9.28
N GLU A 177 2.01 19.90 -9.17
CA GLU A 177 1.95 20.92 -8.14
C GLU A 177 1.11 20.54 -6.91
N ILE A 178 0.42 19.39 -6.94
CA ILE A 178 -0.49 18.94 -5.87
C ILE A 178 0.21 18.97 -4.51
N VAL A 179 1.40 18.38 -4.40
CA VAL A 179 2.14 18.31 -3.13
C VAL A 179 2.53 19.71 -2.65
N ALA A 180 3.07 20.56 -3.53
CA ALA A 180 3.43 21.92 -3.20
C ALA A 180 2.21 22.75 -2.75
N LYS A 181 1.07 22.57 -3.42
CA LYS A 181 -0.18 23.25 -3.06
C LYS A 181 -0.72 22.82 -1.70
N ILE A 182 -0.65 21.51 -1.38
CA ILE A 182 -1.04 20.98 -0.07
C ILE A 182 -0.14 21.58 1.02
N THR A 183 1.18 21.64 0.80
CA THR A 183 2.13 22.26 1.75
C THR A 183 1.78 23.73 1.98
N ALA A 184 1.59 24.51 0.92
CA ALA A 184 1.21 25.91 1.02
C ALA A 184 -0.12 26.13 1.77
N LEU A 185 -1.11 25.24 1.56
CA LEU A 185 -2.37 25.29 2.29
C LEU A 185 -2.18 24.99 3.79
N LYS A 186 -1.36 24.01 4.15
CA LYS A 186 -1.03 23.72 5.55
C LYS A 186 -0.35 24.90 6.24
N ASP A 187 0.62 25.55 5.58
CA ASP A 187 1.31 26.73 6.11
C ASP A 187 0.34 27.91 6.29
N LYS A 188 -0.57 28.11 5.32
CA LYS A 188 -1.61 29.14 5.42
C LYS A 188 -2.57 28.88 6.59
N ILE A 189 -3.01 27.66 6.79
CA ILE A 189 -3.88 27.27 7.93
C ILE A 189 -3.16 27.61 9.23
N LYS A 190 -1.89 27.18 9.40
CA LYS A 190 -1.10 27.47 10.60
C LYS A 190 -0.96 28.98 10.86
N SER A 191 -0.71 29.76 9.82
CA SER A 191 -0.63 31.23 9.93
C SER A 191 -1.97 31.86 10.31
N GLN A 192 -3.07 31.34 9.78
CA GLN A 192 -4.41 31.82 10.14
C GLN A 192 -4.77 31.46 11.58
N GLU A 193 -4.46 30.26 12.07
CA GLU A 193 -4.65 29.89 13.47
C GLU A 193 -3.88 30.81 14.41
N GLN A 194 -2.61 31.11 14.11
CA GLN A 194 -1.82 32.09 14.88
C GLN A 194 -2.46 33.46 14.86
N SER A 195 -2.97 33.92 13.73
CA SER A 195 -3.63 35.21 13.59
C SER A 195 -4.93 35.29 14.42
N VAL A 196 -5.72 34.20 14.39
CA VAL A 196 -6.95 34.08 15.19
C VAL A 196 -6.62 34.18 16.69
N THR A 197 -5.62 33.41 17.16
CA THR A 197 -5.19 33.44 18.55
C THR A 197 -4.71 34.84 18.97
N ALA A 198 -3.95 35.50 18.11
CA ALA A 198 -3.47 36.88 18.38
C ALA A 198 -4.63 37.90 18.44
N LEU A 199 -5.64 37.74 17.56
CA LEU A 199 -6.82 38.63 17.57
C LEU A 199 -7.70 38.35 18.81
N GLN A 200 -7.88 37.09 19.19
CA GLN A 200 -8.59 36.73 20.43
C GLN A 200 -7.89 37.33 21.67
N SER A 201 -6.56 37.23 21.74
CA SER A 201 -5.79 37.85 22.83
C SER A 201 -5.95 39.36 22.88
N LYS A 202 -5.94 40.06 21.73
CA LYS A 202 -6.19 41.51 21.66
C LYS A 202 -7.61 41.88 22.08
N LEU A 203 -8.62 41.13 21.66
CA LEU A 203 -10.00 41.34 22.07
C LEU A 203 -10.17 41.16 23.59
N ALA A 204 -9.54 40.12 24.16
CA ALA A 204 -9.55 39.89 25.61
C ALA A 204 -8.87 41.06 26.36
N GLN A 205 -7.74 41.59 25.87
CA GLN A 205 -7.07 42.74 26.46
C GLN A 205 -7.96 43.99 26.44
N ASN A 206 -8.64 44.29 25.32
CA ASN A 206 -9.54 45.43 25.22
C ASN A 206 -10.72 45.29 26.21
N LYS A 207 -11.34 44.09 26.23
CA LYS A 207 -12.42 43.79 27.20
C LYS A 207 -11.96 43.96 28.66
N LEU A 208 -10.75 43.48 28.99
CA LEU A 208 -10.17 43.64 30.32
C LEU A 208 -9.97 45.11 30.67
N SER A 209 -9.50 45.92 29.75
CA SER A 209 -9.32 47.38 29.94
C SER A 209 -10.69 48.06 30.20
N ASP A 210 -11.71 47.71 29.48
CA ASP A 210 -13.08 48.24 29.66
C ASP A 210 -13.68 47.79 31.02
N LEU A 211 -13.46 46.53 31.41
CA LEU A 211 -13.90 46.00 32.71
C LEU A 211 -13.20 46.73 33.88
N LEU A 212 -11.91 46.96 33.78
CA LEU A 212 -11.12 47.71 34.80
C LEU A 212 -11.54 49.17 34.88
N ALA A 213 -11.87 49.80 33.76
CA ALA A 213 -12.38 51.19 33.76
C ALA A 213 -13.74 51.32 34.48
N ASN A 214 -14.56 50.28 34.48
CA ASN A 214 -15.86 50.22 35.16
C ASN A 214 -15.78 49.61 36.58
N SER A 215 -14.55 49.43 37.12
CA SER A 215 -14.34 48.89 38.46
C SER A 215 -14.78 49.85 39.56
N THR A 216 -15.27 49.30 40.68
CA THR A 216 -15.63 50.08 41.90
C THR A 216 -14.60 49.81 42.99
N GLN A 217 -14.06 50.86 43.61
CA GLN A 217 -13.17 50.70 44.74
C GLN A 217 -13.93 50.56 46.03
N VAL A 218 -13.74 49.45 46.76
CA VAL A 218 -14.30 49.19 48.06
C VAL A 218 -13.17 49.01 49.04
N LYS A 219 -12.90 49.97 49.88
CA LYS A 219 -11.70 50.05 50.76
C LYS A 219 -10.41 49.99 49.90
N ASP A 220 -9.56 48.98 50.13
CA ASP A 220 -8.29 48.80 49.44
C ASP A 220 -8.40 47.77 48.30
N ILE A 221 -9.61 47.36 47.90
CA ILE A 221 -9.87 46.32 46.88
C ILE A 221 -10.65 46.94 45.72
N GLN A 222 -10.18 46.68 44.50
CA GLN A 222 -10.91 46.98 43.28
C GLN A 222 -11.80 45.78 42.89
N ILE A 223 -13.11 46.04 42.74
CA ILE A 223 -14.12 45.04 42.45
C ILE A 223 -14.72 45.29 41.07
N VAL A 224 -14.70 44.30 40.20
CA VAL A 224 -15.40 44.31 38.92
C VAL A 224 -16.54 43.29 38.98
N ILE A 225 -17.75 43.72 38.71
CA ILE A 225 -18.93 42.85 38.58
C ILE A 225 -19.55 43.15 37.22
N GLU A 226 -19.42 42.19 36.30
CA GLU A 226 -19.95 42.34 34.95
C GLU A 226 -20.62 41.04 34.50
N ASN A 227 -21.67 41.15 33.70
CA ASN A 227 -22.34 40.00 33.09
C ASN A 227 -21.75 39.75 31.71
N LEU A 228 -20.87 38.77 31.61
CA LEU A 228 -20.22 38.34 30.35
C LEU A 228 -21.14 37.43 29.57
N ASN A 229 -22.09 37.99 28.80
CA ASN A 229 -22.94 37.20 27.89
C ASN A 229 -22.08 36.69 26.71
N GLU A 230 -22.26 35.42 26.32
CA GLU A 230 -21.67 34.80 25.14
C GLU A 230 -20.13 34.71 25.14
N ILE A 231 -19.48 34.52 26.28
CA ILE A 231 -18.06 34.29 26.36
C ILE A 231 -17.76 32.79 26.39
N SER A 232 -16.81 32.33 25.57
CA SER A 232 -16.36 30.93 25.62
C SER A 232 -15.45 30.69 26.82
N VAL A 233 -15.33 29.40 27.24
CA VAL A 233 -14.43 29.04 28.36
C VAL A 233 -12.99 29.42 28.06
N SER A 234 -12.53 29.27 26.84
CA SER A 234 -11.17 29.63 26.41
C SER A 234 -10.94 31.17 26.44
N GLU A 235 -11.94 31.97 26.13
CA GLU A 235 -11.85 33.43 26.26
C GLU A 235 -11.83 33.90 27.73
N LEU A 236 -12.57 33.17 28.59
CA LEU A 236 -12.56 33.44 30.03
C LEU A 236 -11.20 33.12 30.64
N GLU A 237 -10.59 31.98 30.28
CA GLU A 237 -9.23 31.60 30.70
C GLU A 237 -8.21 32.72 30.32
N ILE A 238 -8.26 33.19 29.06
CA ILE A 238 -7.37 34.28 28.60
C ILE A 238 -7.60 35.58 29.38
N LEU A 239 -8.82 35.88 29.84
CA LEU A 239 -9.14 37.02 30.66
C LEU A 239 -8.63 36.89 32.10
N CYS A 240 -8.67 35.69 32.67
CA CYS A 240 -8.26 35.40 34.05
C CYS A 240 -6.74 35.26 34.23
N ASP A 241 -6.03 34.84 33.19
CA ASP A 241 -4.56 34.66 33.23
C ASP A 241 -3.74 35.97 33.04
N LYS A 242 -4.43 37.10 32.97
CA LYS A 242 -3.80 38.42 32.81
C LYS A 242 -4.22 39.41 33.91
#